data_cf93d06684d99ca14a97ee3d9a4c9bb5
#
_entry.id   cf93d06684d99ca14a97ee3d9a4c9bb5
#
_cell.length_a   1.000
_cell.length_b   1.000
_cell.length_c   1.000
_cell.angle_alpha   90.00
_cell.angle_beta   90.00
_cell.angle_gamma   90.00
#
_symmetry.space_group_name_H-M   'P 1'
#
loop_
_entity.id
_entity.type
_entity.pdbx_description
1 polymer ?
#
loop_
_entity_poly.entity_id
_entity_poly.type
_entity_poly.pdbx_seq_one_letter_code
_entity_poly.pdbx_strand_id
1 'polypeptide(L)'
;MQPEGLGALYGPGLAEGPFPEHYEPMESPFKKNIMSAQRVNPALHTFDKDMNPIANASPDFPLVMTTYSCTEHWCTGAFTRGQPWLVEAQPQAYVEISEELAKEKGIANGEKVRISSARGTVDAVAMVTVRLTPFKCGGKTVHQVGMTFNYGWLQPKECGDTANLLSPMVGDANSMTPEDKAFMVNIDKIKA
;
A
#
# COMPACT_ATOMS: atom_id res chain seq x y z
N MET A 1 -19.74 16.54 18.73
CA MET A 1 -19.43 17.78 19.50
C MET A 1 -19.89 17.55 20.92
N GLN A 2 -19.10 17.98 21.88
CA GLN A 2 -19.49 17.91 23.27
C GLN A 2 -20.58 18.96 23.56
N PRO A 3 -21.49 18.71 24.53
CA PRO A 3 -22.57 19.64 24.83
C PRO A 3 -22.10 21.05 25.22
N GLU A 4 -20.93 21.16 25.85
CA GLU A 4 -20.29 22.42 26.24
C GLU A 4 -19.75 23.24 25.07
N GLY A 5 -19.74 22.69 23.85
CA GLY A 5 -19.24 23.37 22.64
C GLY A 5 -17.73 23.54 22.54
N LEU A 6 -16.99 22.95 23.46
CA LEU A 6 -15.52 23.01 23.43
C LEU A 6 -14.93 22.00 22.45
N GLY A 7 -13.94 22.44 21.70
CA GLY A 7 -13.14 21.58 20.86
C GLY A 7 -12.04 20.90 21.69
N ALA A 8 -12.05 19.57 21.76
CA ALA A 8 -10.97 18.83 22.40
C ALA A 8 -9.87 18.55 21.37
N LEU A 9 -8.60 18.73 21.75
CA LEU A 9 -7.45 18.32 20.93
C LEU A 9 -7.32 16.79 20.87
N TYR A 10 -7.86 16.12 21.87
CA TYR A 10 -7.92 14.66 21.98
C TYR A 10 -9.13 14.24 22.82
N GLY A 11 -9.63 13.04 22.60
CA GLY A 11 -10.73 12.47 23.38
C GLY A 11 -10.25 11.64 24.55
N PRO A 12 -11.14 11.31 25.50
CA PRO A 12 -10.85 10.33 26.55
C PRO A 12 -10.74 8.92 25.95
N GLY A 13 -9.98 8.06 26.61
CA GLY A 13 -9.87 6.65 26.24
C GLY A 13 -9.00 6.38 25.00
N LEU A 14 -8.05 7.26 24.70
CA LEU A 14 -7.07 7.02 23.66
C LEU A 14 -6.21 5.79 23.97
N ALA A 15 -5.91 4.99 22.96
CA ALA A 15 -5.00 3.86 23.06
C ALA A 15 -3.53 4.32 23.13
N GLU A 16 -3.25 5.50 22.61
CA GLU A 16 -1.96 6.18 22.66
C GLU A 16 -2.11 7.56 23.30
N GLY A 17 -0.99 8.20 23.60
CA GLY A 17 -0.96 9.52 24.22
C GLY A 17 -1.74 10.58 23.46
N PRO A 18 -2.03 11.74 24.10
CA PRO A 18 -2.89 12.78 23.53
C PRO A 18 -2.29 13.50 22.32
N PHE A 19 -0.98 13.41 22.13
CA PHE A 19 -0.28 14.03 21.01
C PHE A 19 0.18 12.97 20.02
N PRO A 20 0.07 13.25 18.69
CA PRO A 20 0.58 12.34 17.68
C PRO A 20 2.08 12.12 17.85
N GLU A 21 2.50 10.87 17.74
CA GLU A 21 3.88 10.47 17.69
C GLU A 21 4.21 9.89 16.31
N HIS A 22 5.48 10.01 15.91
CA HIS A 22 5.92 9.39 14.67
C HIS A 22 6.31 7.94 14.92
N TYR A 23 5.67 7.05 14.17
CA TYR A 23 6.06 5.63 14.07
C TYR A 23 6.53 5.33 12.66
N GLU A 24 7.37 4.30 12.52
CA GLU A 24 7.46 3.62 11.24
C GLU A 24 6.11 2.94 10.95
N PRO A 25 5.74 2.81 9.66
CA PRO A 25 4.62 1.97 9.28
C PRO A 25 4.71 0.58 9.90
N MET A 26 3.58 -0.08 10.09
CA MET A 26 3.52 -1.43 10.67
C MET A 26 4.42 -2.42 9.92
N GLU A 27 4.57 -2.21 8.62
CA GLU A 27 5.56 -2.89 7.78
C GLU A 27 6.56 -1.87 7.26
N SER A 28 7.84 -2.17 7.39
CA SER A 28 8.92 -1.25 7.06
C SER A 28 10.09 -1.98 6.42
N PRO A 29 10.84 -1.34 5.51
CA PRO A 29 12.11 -1.87 5.01
C PRO A 29 13.22 -1.87 6.07
N PHE A 30 12.95 -1.32 7.26
CA PHE A 30 13.89 -1.21 8.36
C PHE A 30 13.42 -2.01 9.57
N LYS A 31 14.39 -2.61 10.28
CA LYS A 31 14.11 -3.34 11.52
C LYS A 31 13.78 -2.43 12.71
N LYS A 32 14.16 -1.17 12.62
CA LYS A 32 13.97 -0.16 13.68
C LYS A 32 13.56 1.16 13.03
N ASN A 33 12.79 1.94 13.75
CA ASN A 33 12.56 3.33 13.40
C ASN A 33 13.92 4.08 13.38
N ILE A 34 14.21 4.76 12.28
CA ILE A 34 15.46 5.50 12.10
C ILE A 34 15.38 6.93 12.66
N MET A 35 14.18 7.41 12.98
CA MET A 35 13.93 8.78 13.43
C MET A 35 13.62 8.88 14.93
N SER A 36 13.25 7.77 15.56
CA SER A 36 12.95 7.74 17.00
C SER A 36 13.32 6.38 17.63
N ALA A 37 13.30 6.32 18.95
CA ALA A 37 13.48 5.06 19.69
C ALA A 37 12.30 4.10 19.50
N GLN A 38 11.13 4.60 19.13
CA GLN A 38 9.94 3.82 18.91
C GLN A 38 9.94 3.20 17.51
N ARG A 39 9.70 1.91 17.43
CA ARG A 39 9.85 1.14 16.18
C ARG A 39 8.61 1.18 15.31
N VAL A 40 7.49 0.83 15.91
CA VAL A 40 6.18 0.68 15.29
C VAL A 40 5.11 1.09 16.30
N ASN A 41 3.90 1.26 15.86
CA ASN A 41 2.77 1.49 16.74
C ASN A 41 2.69 0.36 17.79
N PRO A 42 2.74 0.69 19.10
CA PRO A 42 2.80 -0.32 20.16
C PRO A 42 1.49 -1.08 20.36
N ALA A 43 0.38 -0.52 19.88
CA ALA A 43 -0.95 -1.07 20.11
C ALA A 43 -1.40 -2.08 19.04
N LEU A 44 -0.69 -2.16 17.91
CA LEU A 44 -1.11 -2.94 16.76
C LEU A 44 0.00 -3.83 16.22
N HIS A 45 -0.40 -4.93 15.60
CA HIS A 45 0.47 -5.88 14.92
C HIS A 45 -0.11 -6.27 13.56
N THR A 46 0.76 -6.54 12.60
CA THR A 46 0.39 -7.10 11.31
C THR A 46 0.63 -8.60 11.28
N PHE A 47 -0.24 -9.30 10.57
CA PHE A 47 -0.21 -10.75 10.45
C PHE A 47 -0.24 -11.17 8.98
N ASP A 48 0.39 -12.30 8.68
CA ASP A 48 0.26 -12.96 7.39
C ASP A 48 -1.08 -13.72 7.28
N LYS A 49 -1.30 -14.38 6.15
CA LYS A 49 -2.51 -15.17 5.89
C LYS A 49 -2.75 -16.31 6.90
N ASP A 50 -1.69 -16.78 7.55
CA ASP A 50 -1.72 -17.90 8.51
C ASP A 50 -1.68 -17.39 9.96
N MET A 51 -1.93 -16.08 10.15
CA MET A 51 -1.95 -15.39 11.45
C MET A 51 -0.61 -15.37 12.18
N ASN A 52 0.51 -15.49 11.47
CA ASN A 52 1.82 -15.28 12.06
C ASN A 52 2.20 -13.80 12.02
N PRO A 53 2.84 -13.25 13.05
CA PRO A 53 3.34 -11.88 13.05
C PRO A 53 4.33 -11.63 11.91
N ILE A 54 4.15 -10.55 11.17
CA ILE A 54 5.03 -10.17 10.06
C ILE A 54 6.27 -9.47 10.61
N ALA A 55 7.44 -9.94 10.18
CA ALA A 55 8.71 -9.32 10.54
C ALA A 55 9.02 -8.13 9.62
N ASN A 56 9.43 -7.01 10.21
CA ASN A 56 9.96 -5.88 9.46
C ASN A 56 11.28 -6.24 8.76
N ALA A 57 11.53 -5.56 7.64
CA ALA A 57 12.70 -5.76 6.80
C ALA A 57 12.86 -7.19 6.27
N SER A 58 11.73 -7.85 5.96
CA SER A 58 11.76 -9.14 5.28
C SER A 58 12.44 -9.02 3.91
N PRO A 59 13.38 -9.91 3.58
CA PRO A 59 13.98 -9.94 2.25
C PRO A 59 13.01 -10.40 1.16
N ASP A 60 11.93 -11.09 1.53
CA ASP A 60 10.92 -11.60 0.59
C ASP A 60 10.04 -10.48 0.04
N PHE A 61 9.86 -9.40 0.81
CA PHE A 61 9.05 -8.25 0.45
C PHE A 61 9.84 -6.95 0.63
N PRO A 62 10.78 -6.64 -0.27
CA PRO A 62 11.73 -5.53 -0.08
C PRO A 62 11.22 -4.16 -0.51
N LEU A 63 10.07 -4.06 -1.21
CA LEU A 63 9.56 -2.84 -1.81
C LEU A 63 8.47 -2.23 -0.93
N VAL A 64 8.49 -0.92 -0.78
CA VAL A 64 7.41 -0.19 -0.09
C VAL A 64 6.30 0.09 -1.10
N MET A 65 5.07 -0.30 -0.76
CA MET A 65 3.90 -0.04 -1.59
C MET A 65 2.98 0.99 -0.96
N THR A 66 2.45 1.86 -1.81
CA THR A 66 1.32 2.74 -1.49
C THR A 66 0.14 2.45 -2.40
N THR A 67 -1.06 2.81 -1.96
CA THR A 67 -2.27 2.73 -2.78
C THR A 67 -2.86 4.11 -3.02
N TYR A 68 -3.49 4.30 -4.17
CA TYR A 68 -4.16 5.56 -4.54
C TYR A 68 -5.29 5.33 -5.54
N SER A 69 -6.15 6.33 -5.72
CA SER A 69 -7.19 6.32 -6.75
C SER A 69 -6.64 6.80 -8.09
N CYS A 70 -7.09 6.21 -9.19
CA CYS A 70 -7.02 6.87 -10.49
C CYS A 70 -8.16 7.88 -10.63
N THR A 71 -8.00 8.86 -11.51
CA THR A 71 -8.96 9.95 -11.69
C THR A 71 -10.25 9.49 -12.36
N GLU A 72 -10.19 8.46 -13.18
CA GLU A 72 -11.27 7.91 -13.97
C GLU A 72 -12.26 7.07 -13.15
N HIS A 73 -11.80 6.57 -11.99
CA HIS A 73 -12.61 5.70 -11.15
C HIS A 73 -12.79 6.26 -9.73
N TRP A 74 -14.04 6.26 -9.28
CA TRP A 74 -14.44 6.73 -7.96
C TRP A 74 -14.31 5.62 -6.90
N CYS A 75 -13.64 5.91 -5.79
CA CYS A 75 -13.48 4.99 -4.66
C CYS A 75 -13.06 3.57 -5.12
N THR A 76 -13.83 2.56 -4.78
CA THR A 76 -13.62 1.17 -5.23
C THR A 76 -13.87 0.94 -6.71
N GLY A 77 -14.33 1.96 -7.44
CA GLY A 77 -14.69 1.86 -8.84
C GLY A 77 -16.04 1.19 -9.12
N ALA A 78 -16.79 0.79 -8.09
CA ALA A 78 -18.04 0.05 -8.24
C ALA A 78 -19.07 0.76 -9.14
N PHE A 79 -19.15 2.09 -9.07
CA PHE A 79 -20.05 2.87 -9.92
C PHE A 79 -19.44 3.22 -11.28
N THR A 80 -18.19 3.62 -11.29
CA THR A 80 -17.53 4.18 -12.47
C THR A 80 -17.07 3.13 -13.45
N ARG A 81 -16.71 1.92 -12.98
CA ARG A 81 -16.38 0.79 -13.86
C ARG A 81 -17.59 0.23 -14.63
N GLY A 82 -18.80 0.64 -14.29
CA GLY A 82 -19.99 0.41 -15.10
C GLY A 82 -20.18 1.39 -16.24
N GLN A 83 -19.34 2.42 -16.37
CA GLN A 83 -19.44 3.46 -17.40
C GLN A 83 -18.45 3.17 -18.53
N PRO A 84 -18.90 2.86 -19.77
CA PRO A 84 -18.04 2.42 -20.86
C PRO A 84 -16.88 3.37 -21.17
N TRP A 85 -17.13 4.66 -21.23
CA TRP A 85 -16.09 5.67 -21.53
C TRP A 85 -15.04 5.83 -20.42
N LEU A 86 -15.40 5.59 -19.16
CA LEU A 86 -14.43 5.60 -18.06
C LEU A 86 -13.59 4.33 -18.06
N VAL A 87 -14.19 3.20 -18.41
CA VAL A 87 -13.46 1.95 -18.62
C VAL A 87 -12.54 2.03 -19.83
N GLU A 88 -12.96 2.69 -20.91
CA GLU A 88 -12.10 2.94 -22.07
C GLU A 88 -10.91 3.82 -21.71
N ALA A 89 -11.12 4.86 -20.89
CA ALA A 89 -10.07 5.77 -20.44
C ALA A 89 -9.06 5.07 -19.50
N GLN A 90 -9.53 4.21 -18.59
CA GLN A 90 -8.68 3.45 -17.67
C GLN A 90 -9.23 2.03 -17.48
N PRO A 91 -8.84 1.08 -18.36
CA PRO A 91 -9.50 -0.21 -18.45
C PRO A 91 -9.07 -1.22 -17.37
N GLN A 92 -7.87 -1.10 -16.80
CA GLN A 92 -7.32 -2.14 -15.94
C GLN A 92 -6.43 -1.60 -14.83
N ALA A 93 -6.30 -2.42 -13.77
CA ALA A 93 -5.38 -2.15 -12.67
C ALA A 93 -3.94 -2.08 -13.17
N TYR A 94 -3.21 -1.12 -12.65
CA TYR A 94 -1.79 -0.98 -12.92
C TYR A 94 -1.01 -0.74 -11.63
N VAL A 95 0.28 -1.05 -11.69
CA VAL A 95 1.26 -0.73 -10.67
C VAL A 95 2.33 0.16 -11.27
N GLU A 96 2.53 1.35 -10.70
CA GLU A 96 3.62 2.23 -11.06
C GLU A 96 4.91 1.76 -10.40
N ILE A 97 5.95 1.68 -11.20
CA ILE A 97 7.32 1.35 -10.77
C ILE A 97 8.31 2.34 -11.38
N SER A 98 9.41 2.58 -10.68
CA SER A 98 10.47 3.44 -11.20
C SER A 98 11.21 2.79 -12.39
N GLU A 99 11.88 3.62 -13.20
CA GLU A 99 12.74 3.13 -14.29
C GLU A 99 13.88 2.25 -13.76
N GLU A 100 14.44 2.60 -12.58
CA GLU A 100 15.50 1.85 -11.94
C GLU A 100 15.01 0.46 -11.52
N LEU A 101 13.85 0.38 -10.88
CA LEU A 101 13.26 -0.90 -10.47
C LEU A 101 12.89 -1.75 -11.69
N ALA A 102 12.31 -1.13 -12.71
CA ALA A 102 11.98 -1.79 -13.96
C ALA A 102 13.21 -2.42 -14.61
N LYS A 103 14.31 -1.68 -14.66
CA LYS A 103 15.59 -2.18 -15.18
C LYS A 103 16.16 -3.30 -14.32
N GLU A 104 16.12 -3.16 -12.99
CA GLU A 104 16.63 -4.17 -12.05
C GLU A 104 15.87 -5.50 -12.19
N LYS A 105 14.53 -5.43 -12.31
CA LYS A 105 13.65 -6.60 -12.42
C LYS A 105 13.47 -7.10 -13.85
N GLY A 106 13.98 -6.39 -14.86
CA GLY A 106 13.79 -6.71 -16.27
C GLY A 106 12.34 -6.61 -16.74
N ILE A 107 11.57 -5.68 -16.16
CA ILE A 107 10.16 -5.45 -16.46
C ILE A 107 10.05 -4.32 -17.49
N ALA A 108 9.31 -4.55 -18.56
CA ALA A 108 8.99 -3.55 -19.56
C ALA A 108 7.68 -2.80 -19.21
N ASN A 109 7.54 -1.56 -19.69
CA ASN A 109 6.29 -0.82 -19.56
C ASN A 109 5.16 -1.58 -20.29
N GLY A 110 4.00 -1.71 -19.64
CA GLY A 110 2.85 -2.44 -20.17
C GLY A 110 2.91 -3.96 -19.95
N GLU A 111 3.96 -4.48 -19.32
CA GLU A 111 4.11 -5.91 -19.07
C GLU A 111 3.26 -6.36 -17.87
N LYS A 112 2.71 -7.57 -17.93
CA LYS A 112 1.99 -8.16 -16.79
C LYS A 112 2.97 -8.60 -15.71
N VAL A 113 2.69 -8.17 -14.50
CA VAL A 113 3.50 -8.47 -13.31
C VAL A 113 2.61 -9.00 -12.18
N ARG A 114 3.22 -9.79 -11.33
CA ARG A 114 2.62 -10.26 -10.08
C ARG A 114 3.19 -9.48 -8.92
N ILE A 115 2.32 -8.86 -8.17
CA ILE A 115 2.64 -8.21 -6.90
C ILE A 115 2.28 -9.20 -5.79
N SER A 116 3.19 -9.40 -4.86
CA SER A 116 2.99 -10.28 -3.70
C SER A 116 3.29 -9.55 -2.40
N SER A 117 2.51 -9.84 -1.38
CA SER A 117 2.75 -9.46 0.01
C SER A 117 2.69 -10.71 0.89
N ALA A 118 2.94 -10.58 2.18
CA ALA A 118 2.77 -11.68 3.12
C ALA A 118 1.31 -12.21 3.19
N ARG A 119 0.34 -11.46 2.67
CA ARG A 119 -1.10 -11.79 2.73
C ARG A 119 -1.66 -12.40 1.45
N GLY A 120 -1.16 -11.99 0.31
CA GLY A 120 -1.71 -12.46 -0.95
C GLY A 120 -0.94 -11.97 -2.17
N THR A 121 -1.53 -12.19 -3.34
CA THR A 121 -0.97 -11.81 -4.63
C THR A 121 -2.02 -11.15 -5.50
N VAL A 122 -1.59 -10.19 -6.33
CA VAL A 122 -2.42 -9.50 -7.32
C VAL A 122 -1.62 -9.39 -8.62
N ASP A 123 -2.28 -9.65 -9.73
CA ASP A 123 -1.70 -9.42 -11.05
C ASP A 123 -2.17 -8.06 -11.59
N ALA A 124 -1.24 -7.28 -12.14
CA ALA A 124 -1.50 -5.96 -12.71
C ALA A 124 -0.59 -5.69 -13.90
N VAL A 125 -0.82 -4.57 -14.59
CA VAL A 125 0.07 -4.09 -15.65
C VAL A 125 1.10 -3.14 -15.05
N ALA A 126 2.36 -3.33 -15.38
CA ALA A 126 3.43 -2.43 -14.95
C ALA A 126 3.39 -1.12 -15.75
N MET A 127 3.34 0.00 -15.04
CA MET A 127 3.51 1.33 -15.58
C MET A 127 4.88 1.85 -15.13
N VAL A 128 5.83 1.90 -16.03
CA VAL A 128 7.16 2.45 -15.75
C VAL A 128 7.08 3.98 -15.80
N THR A 129 7.46 4.63 -14.71
CA THR A 129 7.25 6.07 -14.52
C THR A 129 8.45 6.75 -13.88
N VAL A 130 8.63 8.03 -14.17
CA VAL A 130 9.59 8.91 -13.48
C VAL A 130 9.02 9.53 -12.20
N ARG A 131 7.73 9.32 -11.90
CA ARG A 131 7.09 9.86 -10.68
C ARG A 131 7.58 9.21 -9.41
N LEU A 132 7.86 7.91 -9.48
CA LEU A 132 8.35 7.12 -8.36
C LEU A 132 9.85 6.89 -8.55
N THR A 133 10.67 7.58 -7.79
CA THR A 133 12.11 7.37 -7.80
C THR A 133 12.54 6.69 -6.51
N PRO A 134 13.54 5.79 -6.56
CA PRO A 134 14.09 5.20 -5.35
C PRO A 134 14.75 6.29 -4.50
N PHE A 135 14.67 6.17 -3.19
CA PHE A 135 15.32 7.08 -2.26
C PHE A 135 16.34 6.36 -1.40
N LYS A 136 17.34 7.10 -0.95
CA LYS A 136 18.35 6.60 -0.03
C LYS A 136 17.93 6.93 1.40
N CYS A 137 17.76 5.91 2.21
CA CYS A 137 17.35 6.03 3.59
C CYS A 137 18.09 4.99 4.44
N GLY A 138 18.62 5.40 5.60
CA GLY A 138 19.33 4.49 6.49
C GLY A 138 20.48 3.70 5.84
N GLY A 139 21.16 4.28 4.84
CA GLY A 139 22.22 3.62 4.09
C GLY A 139 21.77 2.60 3.05
N LYS A 140 20.45 2.48 2.81
CA LYS A 140 19.87 1.60 1.80
C LYS A 140 19.21 2.39 0.69
N THR A 141 19.16 1.81 -0.50
CA THR A 141 18.24 2.24 -1.56
C THR A 141 16.89 1.57 -1.31
N VAL A 142 15.83 2.38 -1.19
CA VAL A 142 14.47 1.92 -0.97
C VAL A 142 13.66 2.24 -2.21
N HIS A 143 13.13 1.21 -2.86
CA HIS A 143 12.21 1.34 -3.96
C HIS A 143 10.79 1.45 -3.42
N GLN A 144 10.02 2.37 -4.00
CA GLN A 144 8.60 2.49 -3.75
C GLN A 144 7.82 2.19 -5.04
N VAL A 145 6.64 1.62 -4.85
CA VAL A 145 5.71 1.29 -5.92
C VAL A 145 4.32 1.77 -5.56
N GLY A 146 3.49 2.04 -6.54
CA GLY A 146 2.15 2.54 -6.31
C GLY A 146 1.11 1.76 -7.10
N MET A 147 0.00 1.38 -6.47
CA MET A 147 -1.07 0.67 -7.14
C MET A 147 -2.42 1.34 -6.95
N THR A 148 -3.23 1.32 -7.99
CA THR A 148 -4.62 1.78 -7.90
C THR A 148 -5.48 0.78 -7.15
N PHE A 149 -6.36 1.25 -6.26
CA PHE A 149 -7.27 0.38 -5.50
C PHE A 149 -8.70 0.33 -6.08
N ASN A 150 -8.94 0.96 -7.22
CA ASN A 150 -10.26 1.12 -7.82
C ASN A 150 -10.80 -0.13 -8.53
N TYR A 151 -10.13 -1.27 -8.42
CA TYR A 151 -10.43 -2.51 -9.12
C TYR A 151 -10.78 -3.64 -8.18
N GLY A 152 -11.29 -4.72 -8.75
CA GLY A 152 -11.70 -5.94 -8.02
C GLY A 152 -13.18 -6.23 -8.16
N TRP A 153 -13.60 -7.29 -7.58
CA TRP A 153 -14.89 -8.03 -7.47
C TRP A 153 -16.05 -7.51 -8.32
N LEU A 154 -16.61 -6.82 -8.79
CA LEU A 154 -17.79 -6.43 -9.59
C LEU A 154 -17.50 -6.27 -11.09
N GLN A 155 -16.36 -6.72 -11.56
CA GLN A 155 -15.98 -6.50 -12.96
C GLN A 155 -15.27 -7.74 -13.51
N PRO A 156 -15.15 -7.86 -14.83
CA PRO A 156 -14.38 -8.92 -15.44
C PRO A 156 -13.01 -9.04 -14.79
N LYS A 157 -12.55 -10.26 -14.53
CA LYS A 157 -11.22 -10.52 -13.95
C LYS A 157 -10.08 -9.89 -14.73
N GLU A 158 -10.33 -9.66 -16.02
CA GLU A 158 -9.39 -9.01 -16.93
C GLU A 158 -9.04 -7.57 -16.54
N CYS A 159 -9.93 -6.90 -15.79
CA CYS A 159 -9.66 -5.54 -15.32
C CYS A 159 -8.69 -5.46 -14.14
N GLY A 160 -8.40 -6.58 -13.50
CA GLY A 160 -7.49 -6.69 -12.36
C GLY A 160 -8.20 -6.97 -11.04
N ASP A 161 -7.39 -7.35 -10.07
CA ASP A 161 -7.81 -7.67 -8.72
C ASP A 161 -7.74 -6.47 -7.78
N THR A 162 -8.29 -6.61 -6.58
CA THR A 162 -8.25 -5.54 -5.58
C THR A 162 -6.90 -5.45 -4.88
N ALA A 163 -6.36 -4.25 -4.77
CA ALA A 163 -5.14 -3.98 -4.00
C ALA A 163 -5.28 -4.35 -2.51
N ASN A 164 -6.50 -4.44 -1.99
CA ASN A 164 -6.76 -4.83 -0.60
C ASN A 164 -6.34 -6.28 -0.27
N LEU A 165 -6.10 -7.12 -1.26
CA LEU A 165 -5.48 -8.44 -1.04
C LEU A 165 -4.02 -8.33 -0.58
N LEU A 166 -3.39 -7.19 -0.81
CA LEU A 166 -1.98 -6.96 -0.47
C LEU A 166 -1.81 -6.15 0.81
N SER A 167 -2.76 -5.24 1.10
CA SER A 167 -2.65 -4.30 2.22
C SER A 167 -2.89 -4.98 3.57
N PRO A 168 -2.30 -4.47 4.66
CA PRO A 168 -2.58 -4.97 6.00
C PRO A 168 -3.98 -4.56 6.46
N MET A 169 -4.61 -5.41 7.26
CA MET A 169 -5.83 -5.09 7.97
C MET A 169 -5.46 -4.47 9.33
N VAL A 170 -4.98 -3.24 9.28
CA VAL A 170 -4.49 -2.51 10.46
C VAL A 170 -5.07 -1.11 10.43
N GLY A 171 -5.53 -0.63 11.58
CA GLY A 171 -5.98 0.74 11.78
C GLY A 171 -5.11 1.50 12.78
N ASP A 172 -5.12 2.81 12.67
CA ASP A 172 -4.55 3.69 13.68
C ASP A 172 -5.14 3.40 15.06
N ALA A 173 -4.30 3.37 16.09
CA ALA A 173 -4.69 2.94 17.43
C ALA A 173 -5.81 3.78 18.04
N ASN A 174 -5.89 5.06 17.73
CA ASN A 174 -6.90 5.96 18.27
C ASN A 174 -8.15 6.11 17.40
N SER A 175 -7.98 6.12 16.07
CA SER A 175 -9.05 6.43 15.12
C SER A 175 -9.53 5.23 14.32
N MET A 176 -8.80 4.12 14.34
CA MET A 176 -9.03 2.96 13.47
C MET A 176 -8.98 3.28 11.97
N THR A 177 -8.37 4.41 11.61
CA THR A 177 -8.15 4.75 10.20
C THR A 177 -7.21 3.74 9.56
N PRO A 178 -7.58 3.11 8.43
CA PRO A 178 -6.74 2.08 7.80
C PRO A 178 -5.36 2.57 7.41
N GLU A 179 -4.34 1.80 7.77
CA GLU A 179 -2.94 2.05 7.42
C GLU A 179 -2.55 1.25 6.16
N ASP A 180 -3.09 1.65 5.02
CA ASP A 180 -2.91 0.99 3.72
C ASP A 180 -2.06 1.80 2.73
N LYS A 181 -1.27 2.76 3.24
CA LYS A 181 -0.42 3.66 2.43
C LYS A 181 1.07 3.36 2.52
N ALA A 182 1.48 2.43 3.38
CA ALA A 182 2.86 1.97 3.46
C ALA A 182 2.90 0.54 3.98
N PHE A 183 3.11 -0.41 3.09
CA PHE A 183 3.28 -1.83 3.42
C PHE A 183 4.28 -2.47 2.45
N MET A 184 4.70 -3.70 2.76
CA MET A 184 5.81 -4.33 2.05
C MET A 184 5.32 -5.34 1.03
N VAL A 185 5.90 -5.25 -0.18
CA VAL A 185 5.60 -6.14 -1.30
C VAL A 185 6.86 -6.57 -2.05
N ASN A 186 6.69 -7.54 -2.93
CA ASN A 186 7.61 -7.83 -4.02
C ASN A 186 6.85 -7.77 -5.35
N ILE A 187 7.57 -7.52 -6.44
CA ILE A 187 7.04 -7.53 -7.80
C ILE A 187 7.89 -8.45 -8.65
N ASP A 188 7.26 -9.35 -9.35
CA ASP A 188 7.92 -10.27 -10.28
C ASP A 188 7.20 -10.29 -11.62
N LYS A 189 7.97 -10.49 -12.67
CA LYS A 189 7.46 -10.71 -14.01
C LYS A 189 6.68 -12.03 -14.06
N ILE A 190 5.49 -12.00 -14.66
CA ILE A 190 4.75 -13.22 -14.95
C ILE A 190 5.39 -13.92 -16.11
N LYS A 191 5.95 -15.09 -15.87
CA LYS A 191 6.46 -15.94 -16.96
C LYS A 191 5.28 -16.45 -17.77
N ALA A 192 5.36 -16.24 -19.08
CA ALA A 192 4.41 -16.78 -20.05
C ALA A 192 4.42 -18.31 -20.07
#